data_1ccb6edf20deccd4671969de59f8c614
#
_entry.id   1ccb6edf20deccd4671969de59f8c614
#
_cell.length_a   1.000
_cell.length_b   1.000
_cell.length_c   1.000
_cell.angle_alpha   90.00
_cell.angle_beta   90.00
_cell.angle_gamma   90.00
#
_symmetry.space_group_name_H-M   'P 1'
#
loop_
_entity.id
_entity.type
_entity.pdbx_description
1 polymer ?
#
loop_
_entity_poly.entity_id
_entity_poly.type
_entity_poly.pdbx_seq_one_letter_code
_entity_poly.pdbx_strand_id
1 'polypeptide(L)'
;MFDRKFAKKQAKAKLKKHYVIFVAACLFASFIGANFAKSTAIVKNEKTSINVIRNDNETNVLYDLLMGDVDKSQELVDNTELVDVHVGNLEIGHTKGVFATIASSISTGSFLIVIYRAISGFSHGGGVWAKIAVVFAALFLSTVLVFVRNAYQIIYRRIFLEGYKYDEVKAPRFLFIFRCRKVLNSIWCALKVEIFLYLWWFTIIGGIIKSCSYAMLPYIVAENPSIKSKDAIKLSRDMMNGHKWEYAKCQLTFAGWFLLDIVTLGLSGIFFSNPYIESFNVEYYAYVRTLAIDKKLEGYEYLNDKYLFEFASKDELLKVYGDLYKDKTIDVAYPEYGKLEGFFAKNFGVVLDYNEKSKQYNDALLEEAHYELYKDIFNNEDYPERLSPQDITEKSRKDTIVLANRQYSVSTLLVIFFALSFVGWLWEVSLHLLNDGTFVNRGVLHGPWLPVYGSGVVLILVILYRFRKNMVSEFCSAVVLCGFVEYYTSVFLELTHNGMRWWDYTGYFLNLNGRICAEGLLVFGLGGCAAVYFLAPMIDNLLKRAKPKLLKIICVILVLCFIGDNIYSHFVPNTGEGITSDVEVNRNEEIC
;
A
#
# COMPACT_ATOMS: atom_id res chain seq x y z
N MET A 1 -4.06 36.45 7.89
CA MET A 1 -4.32 36.00 6.51
C MET A 1 -3.24 35.00 6.12
N PHE A 2 -3.59 33.87 5.55
CA PHE A 2 -2.62 32.81 5.19
C PHE A 2 -1.66 33.27 4.08
N ASP A 3 -0.36 33.22 4.35
CA ASP A 3 0.65 33.53 3.33
C ASP A 3 0.92 32.33 2.45
N ARG A 4 0.18 32.27 1.34
CA ARG A 4 0.28 31.18 0.35
C ARG A 4 1.68 31.06 -0.29
N LYS A 5 2.38 32.19 -0.53
CA LYS A 5 3.71 32.15 -1.16
C LYS A 5 4.74 31.56 -0.20
N PHE A 6 4.69 31.98 1.04
CA PHE A 6 5.55 31.45 2.10
C PHE A 6 5.29 29.95 2.31
N ALA A 7 4.04 29.53 2.46
CA ALA A 7 3.66 28.12 2.62
C ALA A 7 4.14 27.24 1.46
N LYS A 8 4.01 27.71 0.20
CA LYS A 8 4.54 26.98 -0.97
C LYS A 8 6.06 26.84 -0.94
N LYS A 9 6.78 27.87 -0.47
CA LYS A 9 8.24 27.82 -0.31
C LYS A 9 8.64 26.81 0.75
N GLN A 10 7.96 26.81 1.91
CA GLN A 10 8.20 25.85 2.99
C GLN A 10 7.88 24.42 2.56
N ALA A 11 6.72 24.19 1.94
CA ALA A 11 6.34 22.89 1.41
C ALA A 11 7.38 22.32 0.44
N LYS A 12 7.93 23.15 -0.46
CA LYS A 12 9.00 22.74 -1.37
C LYS A 12 10.31 22.41 -0.64
N ALA A 13 10.66 23.15 0.39
CA ALA A 13 11.86 22.88 1.19
C ALA A 13 11.73 21.55 1.94
N LYS A 14 10.56 21.30 2.55
CA LYS A 14 10.25 20.04 3.27
C LYS A 14 10.19 18.85 2.32
N LEU A 15 9.56 18.99 1.17
CA LEU A 15 9.59 17.96 0.13
C LEU A 15 11.02 17.62 -0.28
N LYS A 16 11.90 18.61 -0.50
CA LYS A 16 13.30 18.35 -0.84
C LYS A 16 14.02 17.57 0.27
N LYS A 17 13.74 17.89 1.53
CA LYS A 17 14.37 17.26 2.69
C LYS A 17 13.90 15.82 2.88
N HIS A 18 12.60 15.56 2.76
CA HIS A 18 11.96 14.26 2.97
C HIS A 18 11.57 13.57 1.67
N TYR A 19 12.24 13.88 0.54
CA TYR A 19 11.79 13.49 -0.78
C TYR A 19 11.46 12.01 -0.89
N VAL A 20 12.37 11.14 -0.47
CA VAL A 20 12.23 9.68 -0.61
C VAL A 20 11.01 9.15 0.13
N ILE A 21 10.86 9.50 1.42
CA ILE A 21 9.76 8.96 2.23
C ILE A 21 8.41 9.55 1.82
N PHE A 22 8.37 10.81 1.41
CA PHE A 22 7.15 11.46 0.94
C PHE A 22 6.70 10.90 -0.42
N VAL A 23 7.65 10.69 -1.34
CA VAL A 23 7.37 10.01 -2.62
C VAL A 23 6.94 8.57 -2.39
N ALA A 24 7.63 7.81 -1.53
CA ALA A 24 7.24 6.44 -1.20
C ALA A 24 5.83 6.39 -0.59
N ALA A 25 5.51 7.31 0.31
CA ALA A 25 4.17 7.40 0.91
C ALA A 25 3.09 7.71 -0.14
N CYS A 26 3.33 8.65 -1.05
CA CYS A 26 2.39 9.00 -2.12
C CYS A 26 2.30 7.90 -3.19
N LEU A 27 3.40 7.25 -3.51
CA LEU A 27 3.44 6.14 -4.45
C LEU A 27 2.59 4.96 -3.94
N PHE A 28 2.77 4.58 -2.68
CA PHE A 28 1.95 3.53 -2.08
C PHE A 28 0.47 3.96 -1.97
N ALA A 29 0.19 5.25 -1.66
CA ALA A 29 -1.16 5.78 -1.67
C ALA A 29 -1.82 5.70 -3.06
N SER A 30 -1.05 5.91 -4.11
CA SER A 30 -1.51 5.77 -5.49
C SER A 30 -1.80 4.30 -5.82
N PHE A 31 -0.89 3.40 -5.44
CA PHE A 31 -1.04 1.96 -5.66
C PHE A 31 -2.34 1.37 -5.07
N ILE A 32 -2.71 1.77 -3.86
CA ILE A 32 -3.95 1.31 -3.21
C ILE A 32 -5.18 2.18 -3.53
N GLY A 33 -5.08 3.08 -4.50
CA GLY A 33 -6.17 3.96 -4.91
C GLY A 33 -6.53 5.07 -3.91
N ALA A 34 -5.70 5.32 -2.90
CA ALA A 34 -5.97 6.34 -1.88
C ALA A 34 -5.81 7.78 -2.40
N ASN A 35 -4.93 8.02 -3.39
CA ASN A 35 -4.70 9.33 -4.01
C ASN A 35 -4.93 9.34 -5.54
N PHE A 36 -4.97 8.18 -6.17
CA PHE A 36 -5.00 8.07 -7.64
C PHE A 36 -6.29 8.61 -8.26
N ALA A 37 -7.38 8.58 -7.53
CA ALA A 37 -8.70 9.00 -8.01
C ALA A 37 -8.78 10.48 -8.45
N LYS A 38 -7.82 11.34 -8.07
CA LYS A 38 -7.87 12.76 -8.44
C LYS A 38 -7.31 13.05 -9.83
N SER A 39 -6.23 12.38 -10.25
CA SER A 39 -5.59 12.64 -11.55
C SER A 39 -6.13 11.73 -12.65
N THR A 40 -6.42 10.48 -12.38
CA THR A 40 -6.95 9.55 -13.37
C THR A 40 -8.44 9.70 -13.63
N ALA A 41 -9.23 10.18 -12.65
CA ALA A 41 -10.63 10.53 -12.89
C ALA A 41 -10.81 11.67 -13.91
N ILE A 42 -9.79 12.53 -14.08
CA ILE A 42 -9.81 13.61 -15.07
C ILE A 42 -9.40 13.07 -16.45
N VAL A 43 -8.45 12.13 -16.52
CA VAL A 43 -8.04 11.45 -17.77
C VAL A 43 -9.11 10.49 -18.26
N LYS A 44 -9.85 9.88 -17.36
CA LYS A 44 -11.02 9.06 -17.65
C LYS A 44 -12.25 9.92 -17.80
N ASN A 45 -12.34 10.59 -18.94
CA ASN A 45 -13.61 11.02 -19.54
C ASN A 45 -14.55 11.88 -18.68
N GLU A 46 -14.85 13.06 -19.18
CA GLU A 46 -15.96 13.91 -18.73
C GLU A 46 -17.30 13.15 -18.61
N LYS A 47 -17.46 12.03 -19.30
CA LYS A 47 -18.66 11.19 -19.24
C LYS A 47 -18.68 10.21 -18.06
N THR A 48 -17.55 9.67 -17.58
CA THR A 48 -17.57 8.54 -16.64
C THR A 48 -17.72 8.93 -15.16
N SER A 49 -17.13 10.03 -14.71
CA SER A 49 -17.26 10.46 -13.31
C SER A 49 -18.62 11.08 -12.98
N ILE A 50 -19.33 11.54 -14.00
CA ILE A 50 -20.66 12.14 -13.88
C ILE A 50 -21.74 11.09 -14.16
N ASN A 51 -21.50 10.12 -15.03
CA ASN A 51 -22.49 9.14 -15.49
C ASN A 51 -22.75 7.98 -14.52
N VAL A 52 -21.86 7.66 -13.60
CA VAL A 52 -22.20 6.70 -12.52
C VAL A 52 -23.30 7.24 -11.60
N ILE A 53 -23.47 8.56 -11.58
CA ILE A 53 -24.42 9.26 -10.71
C ILE A 53 -25.55 9.95 -11.50
N ARG A 54 -25.33 10.24 -12.78
CA ARG A 54 -26.23 11.07 -13.56
C ARG A 54 -26.28 10.63 -15.02
N ASN A 55 -27.15 9.69 -15.31
CA ASN A 55 -27.74 9.59 -16.63
C ASN A 55 -29.20 10.02 -16.52
N ASP A 56 -29.58 11.06 -17.28
CA ASP A 56 -30.89 11.67 -17.22
C ASP A 56 -32.00 10.74 -17.75
N ASN A 57 -31.67 9.56 -18.24
CA ASN A 57 -32.62 8.52 -18.59
C ASN A 57 -32.00 7.16 -18.41
N GLU A 58 -32.41 6.50 -17.32
CA GLU A 58 -32.33 5.07 -17.08
C GLU A 58 -30.99 4.50 -16.58
N THR A 59 -31.07 3.90 -15.39
CA THR A 59 -30.26 2.88 -14.79
C THR A 59 -28.87 3.28 -14.27
N ASN A 60 -28.79 3.26 -12.97
CA ASN A 60 -27.58 3.43 -12.17
C ASN A 60 -27.09 2.02 -11.80
N VAL A 61 -25.80 1.70 -11.97
CA VAL A 61 -25.21 0.39 -11.61
C VAL A 61 -25.68 -0.11 -10.24
N LEU A 62 -25.76 0.78 -9.25
CA LEU A 62 -26.26 0.44 -7.92
C LEU A 62 -27.76 0.09 -7.93
N TYR A 63 -28.56 0.79 -8.72
CA TYR A 63 -30.00 0.54 -8.85
C TYR A 63 -30.28 -0.79 -9.54
N ASP A 64 -29.58 -1.07 -10.65
CA ASP A 64 -29.75 -2.33 -11.40
C ASP A 64 -29.26 -3.54 -10.57
N LEU A 65 -28.19 -3.38 -9.80
CA LEU A 65 -27.75 -4.41 -8.84
C LEU A 65 -28.79 -4.66 -7.73
N LEU A 66 -29.41 -3.61 -7.20
CA LEU A 66 -30.47 -3.74 -6.19
C LEU A 66 -31.72 -4.37 -6.76
N MET A 67 -31.99 -4.18 -8.06
CA MET A 67 -33.10 -4.83 -8.79
C MET A 67 -32.76 -6.24 -9.29
N GLY A 68 -31.51 -6.68 -9.13
CA GLY A 68 -31.05 -8.01 -9.52
C GLY A 68 -30.66 -8.15 -10.99
N ASP A 69 -30.58 -7.04 -11.75
CA ASP A 69 -30.20 -7.02 -13.16
C ASP A 69 -28.68 -6.80 -13.32
N VAL A 70 -27.93 -7.90 -13.12
CA VAL A 70 -26.47 -7.91 -13.14
C VAL A 70 -25.92 -7.68 -14.55
N ASP A 71 -26.58 -8.23 -15.56
CA ASP A 71 -26.12 -8.16 -16.96
C ASP A 71 -26.20 -6.72 -17.48
N LYS A 72 -27.28 -6.01 -17.14
CA LYS A 72 -27.43 -4.59 -17.48
C LYS A 72 -26.40 -3.70 -16.74
N SER A 73 -26.09 -4.03 -15.48
CA SER A 73 -25.03 -3.36 -14.74
C SER A 73 -23.64 -3.60 -15.37
N GLN A 74 -23.40 -4.79 -15.91
CA GLN A 74 -22.16 -5.12 -16.61
C GLN A 74 -22.08 -4.39 -17.95
N GLU A 75 -23.14 -4.38 -18.74
CA GLU A 75 -23.20 -3.65 -20.01
C GLU A 75 -22.96 -2.15 -19.82
N LEU A 76 -23.45 -1.55 -18.73
CA LEU A 76 -23.16 -0.16 -18.38
C LEU A 76 -21.67 0.08 -18.09
N VAL A 77 -21.00 -0.88 -17.46
CA VAL A 77 -19.56 -0.82 -17.17
C VAL A 77 -18.74 -1.02 -18.45
N ASP A 78 -19.11 -1.99 -19.28
CA ASP A 78 -18.41 -2.34 -20.53
C ASP A 78 -18.53 -1.23 -21.59
N ASN A 79 -19.69 -0.54 -21.63
CA ASN A 79 -19.91 0.63 -22.51
C ASN A 79 -19.14 1.88 -22.06
N THR A 80 -18.49 1.86 -20.89
CA THR A 80 -17.56 2.91 -20.46
C THR A 80 -16.15 2.62 -21.00
N GLU A 81 -15.99 2.59 -22.34
CA GLU A 81 -14.69 2.39 -22.98
C GLU A 81 -13.67 3.46 -22.57
N LEU A 82 -12.45 2.98 -22.28
CA LEU A 82 -11.27 3.82 -22.10
C LEU A 82 -10.92 4.48 -23.43
N VAL A 83 -10.94 5.79 -23.49
CA VAL A 83 -10.54 6.53 -24.70
C VAL A 83 -9.02 6.38 -24.87
N ASP A 84 -8.62 5.67 -25.92
CA ASP A 84 -7.25 5.65 -26.39
C ASP A 84 -6.88 7.06 -26.90
N VAL A 85 -5.88 7.65 -26.30
CA VAL A 85 -5.34 8.93 -26.78
C VAL A 85 -4.34 8.64 -27.88
N HIS A 86 -4.75 8.85 -29.13
CA HIS A 86 -3.87 8.79 -30.30
C HIS A 86 -3.22 10.14 -30.53
N VAL A 87 -1.88 10.19 -30.47
CA VAL A 87 -1.12 11.35 -30.90
C VAL A 87 -0.27 10.96 -32.13
N GLY A 88 -0.84 11.14 -33.31
CA GLY A 88 -0.25 10.71 -34.57
C GLY A 88 -0.14 9.18 -34.65
N ASN A 89 1.04 8.65 -34.94
CA ASN A 89 1.29 7.21 -34.95
C ASN A 89 1.71 6.64 -33.59
N LEU A 90 1.68 7.43 -32.53
CA LEU A 90 1.95 6.99 -31.18
C LEU A 90 0.63 6.66 -30.49
N GLU A 91 0.39 5.38 -30.26
CA GLU A 91 -0.65 4.92 -29.35
C GLU A 91 -0.13 5.11 -27.92
N ILE A 92 -0.59 6.18 -27.27
CA ILE A 92 -0.36 6.38 -25.85
C ILE A 92 -1.54 5.72 -25.11
N GLY A 93 -1.69 4.41 -25.33
CA GLY A 93 -2.71 3.61 -24.67
C GLY A 93 -2.22 3.11 -23.31
N HIS A 94 -2.84 3.55 -22.21
CA HIS A 94 -2.78 2.92 -20.91
C HIS A 94 -4.11 2.20 -20.63
N THR A 95 -4.52 1.37 -21.56
CA THR A 95 -5.75 0.59 -21.42
C THR A 95 -5.56 -0.61 -20.50
N LYS A 96 -4.32 -1.08 -20.36
CA LYS A 96 -3.98 -2.26 -19.55
C LYS A 96 -3.02 -1.87 -18.42
N GLY A 97 -3.30 -2.34 -17.20
CA GLY A 97 -2.42 -2.17 -16.03
C GLY A 97 -3.17 -2.31 -14.71
N VAL A 98 -2.48 -2.77 -13.68
CA VAL A 98 -3.05 -3.02 -12.34
C VAL A 98 -3.63 -1.73 -11.75
N PHE A 99 -2.92 -0.62 -11.87
CA PHE A 99 -3.40 0.68 -11.39
C PHE A 99 -4.64 1.15 -12.16
N ALA A 100 -4.65 0.98 -13.48
CA ALA A 100 -5.79 1.32 -14.31
C ALA A 100 -7.02 0.48 -13.93
N THR A 101 -6.85 -0.81 -13.70
CA THR A 101 -7.89 -1.73 -13.24
C THR A 101 -8.48 -1.32 -11.90
N ILE A 102 -7.63 -1.08 -10.89
CA ILE A 102 -8.09 -0.68 -9.55
C ILE A 102 -8.81 0.67 -9.62
N ALA A 103 -8.23 1.67 -10.30
CA ALA A 103 -8.84 2.98 -10.46
C ALA A 103 -10.16 2.91 -11.21
N SER A 104 -10.24 2.08 -12.26
CA SER A 104 -11.46 1.80 -13.01
C SER A 104 -12.53 1.18 -12.13
N SER A 105 -12.21 0.12 -11.44
CA SER A 105 -13.15 -0.62 -10.60
C SER A 105 -13.74 0.24 -9.49
N ILE A 106 -12.94 1.15 -8.92
CA ILE A 106 -13.41 2.10 -7.90
C ILE A 106 -14.31 3.19 -8.54
N SER A 107 -13.89 3.75 -9.69
CA SER A 107 -14.59 4.87 -10.31
C SER A 107 -15.90 4.46 -10.99
N THR A 108 -15.96 3.26 -11.56
CA THR A 108 -17.15 2.71 -12.22
C THR A 108 -18.09 1.99 -11.27
N GLY A 109 -17.62 1.65 -10.06
CA GLY A 109 -18.39 0.83 -9.13
C GLY A 109 -18.44 -0.66 -9.51
N SER A 110 -17.65 -1.11 -10.51
CA SER A 110 -17.62 -2.52 -10.94
C SER A 110 -17.27 -3.49 -9.82
N PHE A 111 -16.49 -3.05 -8.80
CA PHE A 111 -16.23 -3.86 -7.62
C PHE A 111 -17.51 -4.29 -6.87
N LEU A 112 -18.60 -3.52 -6.96
CA LEU A 112 -19.90 -3.89 -6.37
C LEU A 112 -20.53 -5.05 -7.14
N ILE A 113 -20.40 -5.06 -8.47
CA ILE A 113 -20.84 -6.16 -9.33
C ILE A 113 -20.10 -7.44 -8.98
N VAL A 114 -18.79 -7.35 -8.80
CA VAL A 114 -17.95 -8.49 -8.38
C VAL A 114 -18.39 -9.06 -7.05
N ILE A 115 -18.61 -8.21 -6.05
CA ILE A 115 -19.10 -8.63 -4.72
C ILE A 115 -20.48 -9.28 -4.84
N TYR A 116 -21.38 -8.69 -5.62
CA TYR A 116 -22.72 -9.25 -5.85
C TYR A 116 -22.65 -10.62 -6.53
N ARG A 117 -21.86 -10.77 -7.62
CA ARG A 117 -21.65 -12.05 -8.31
C ARG A 117 -21.01 -13.09 -7.39
N ALA A 118 -20.05 -12.69 -6.55
CA ALA A 118 -19.46 -13.57 -5.56
C ALA A 118 -20.50 -14.11 -4.57
N ILE A 119 -21.44 -13.26 -4.15
CA ILE A 119 -22.53 -13.65 -3.24
C ILE A 119 -23.59 -14.48 -3.97
N SER A 120 -24.02 -14.07 -5.17
CA SER A 120 -25.05 -14.76 -5.96
C SER A 120 -24.55 -16.09 -6.55
N GLY A 121 -23.27 -16.17 -6.93
CA GLY A 121 -22.62 -17.41 -7.39
C GLY A 121 -22.61 -18.54 -6.33
N PHE A 122 -22.90 -18.21 -5.08
CA PHE A 122 -23.15 -19.21 -4.03
C PHE A 122 -24.37 -20.11 -4.35
N SER A 123 -25.32 -19.62 -5.16
CA SER A 123 -26.56 -20.34 -5.50
C SER A 123 -26.47 -21.14 -6.81
N HIS A 124 -25.57 -20.84 -7.71
CA HIS A 124 -25.49 -21.45 -9.04
C HIS A 124 -24.18 -22.23 -9.23
N GLY A 125 -24.27 -23.52 -9.44
CA GLY A 125 -23.31 -24.58 -9.77
C GLY A 125 -21.81 -24.23 -9.74
N GLY A 126 -21.04 -24.93 -9.00
CA GLY A 126 -19.58 -24.88 -8.87
C GLY A 126 -19.16 -25.70 -7.66
N GLY A 127 -18.00 -26.34 -7.70
CA GLY A 127 -17.48 -27.13 -6.59
C GLY A 127 -17.36 -26.27 -5.31
N VAL A 128 -17.48 -26.88 -4.16
CA VAL A 128 -17.41 -26.22 -2.84
C VAL A 128 -16.15 -25.37 -2.70
N TRP A 129 -15.03 -25.81 -3.24
CA TRP A 129 -13.75 -25.10 -3.19
C TRP A 129 -13.74 -23.80 -4.00
N ALA A 130 -14.37 -23.81 -5.20
CA ALA A 130 -14.50 -22.59 -6.01
C ALA A 130 -15.34 -21.54 -5.29
N LYS A 131 -16.44 -21.94 -4.67
CA LYS A 131 -17.30 -21.04 -3.86
C LYS A 131 -16.54 -20.44 -2.68
N ILE A 132 -15.76 -21.25 -1.96
CA ILE A 132 -14.90 -20.78 -0.86
C ILE A 132 -13.88 -19.76 -1.37
N ALA A 133 -13.21 -20.04 -2.49
CA ALA A 133 -12.20 -19.16 -3.05
C ALA A 133 -12.77 -17.80 -3.50
N VAL A 134 -13.96 -17.80 -4.13
CA VAL A 134 -14.67 -16.55 -4.51
C VAL A 134 -15.00 -15.70 -3.28
N VAL A 135 -15.47 -16.32 -2.20
CA VAL A 135 -15.75 -15.59 -0.95
C VAL A 135 -14.47 -15.00 -0.36
N PHE A 136 -13.38 -15.78 -0.34
CA PHE A 136 -12.08 -15.26 0.13
C PHE A 136 -11.56 -14.11 -0.73
N ALA A 137 -11.64 -14.22 -2.06
CA ALA A 137 -11.23 -13.17 -2.97
C ALA A 137 -12.06 -11.89 -2.79
N ALA A 138 -13.38 -12.00 -2.69
CA ALA A 138 -14.27 -10.87 -2.44
C ALA A 138 -14.03 -10.21 -1.07
N LEU A 139 -13.80 -11.00 -0.03
CA LEU A 139 -13.45 -10.49 1.30
C LEU A 139 -12.08 -9.80 1.30
N PHE A 140 -11.10 -10.39 0.64
CA PHE A 140 -9.77 -9.81 0.50
C PHE A 140 -9.83 -8.46 -0.21
N LEU A 141 -10.51 -8.42 -1.37
CA LEU A 141 -10.69 -7.21 -2.15
C LEU A 141 -11.41 -6.12 -1.36
N SER A 142 -12.53 -6.46 -0.71
CA SER A 142 -13.27 -5.53 0.14
C SER A 142 -12.40 -5.01 1.29
N THR A 143 -11.56 -5.88 1.87
CA THR A 143 -10.61 -5.49 2.91
C THR A 143 -9.57 -4.51 2.37
N VAL A 144 -8.98 -4.78 1.22
CA VAL A 144 -8.01 -3.86 0.59
C VAL A 144 -8.65 -2.53 0.25
N LEU A 145 -9.78 -2.53 -0.43
CA LEU A 145 -10.44 -1.30 -0.91
C LEU A 145 -10.99 -0.43 0.23
N VAL A 146 -11.59 -1.04 1.25
CA VAL A 146 -12.24 -0.30 2.34
C VAL A 146 -11.30 -0.08 3.52
N PHE A 147 -10.63 -1.12 4.00
CA PHE A 147 -9.82 -1.03 5.21
C PHE A 147 -8.43 -0.48 4.95
N VAL A 148 -7.68 -1.04 4.02
CA VAL A 148 -6.30 -0.64 3.77
C VAL A 148 -6.25 0.78 3.22
N ARG A 149 -7.09 1.10 2.24
CA ARG A 149 -7.18 2.44 1.63
C ARG A 149 -7.51 3.50 2.66
N ASN A 150 -8.58 3.30 3.46
CA ASN A 150 -9.01 4.28 4.46
C ASN A 150 -8.02 4.42 5.64
N ALA A 151 -7.41 3.31 6.08
CA ALA A 151 -6.34 3.38 7.07
C ALA A 151 -5.14 4.17 6.54
N TYR A 152 -4.75 3.89 5.30
CA TYR A 152 -3.58 4.50 4.70
C TYR A 152 -3.76 6.00 4.44
N GLN A 153 -4.96 6.46 4.17
CA GLN A 153 -5.26 7.90 4.07
C GLN A 153 -4.88 8.69 5.34
N ILE A 154 -4.98 8.06 6.50
CA ILE A 154 -4.59 8.67 7.78
C ILE A 154 -3.07 8.50 8.00
N ILE A 155 -2.54 7.31 7.70
CA ILE A 155 -1.14 6.96 7.91
C ILE A 155 -0.21 7.92 7.17
N TYR A 156 -0.39 8.11 5.86
CA TYR A 156 0.53 8.95 5.12
C TYR A 156 0.46 10.42 5.53
N ARG A 157 -0.70 10.90 5.97
CA ARG A 157 -0.81 12.25 6.53
C ARG A 157 -0.05 12.42 7.84
N ARG A 158 0.00 11.37 8.67
CA ARG A 158 0.85 11.37 9.86
C ARG A 158 2.33 11.53 9.50
N ILE A 159 2.79 10.86 8.46
CA ILE A 159 4.17 10.98 7.96
C ILE A 159 4.48 12.41 7.54
N PHE A 160 3.57 13.06 6.82
CA PHE A 160 3.73 14.45 6.42
C PHE A 160 3.66 15.42 7.60
N LEU A 161 2.82 15.15 8.60
CA LEU A 161 2.76 15.95 9.84
C LEU A 161 4.06 15.87 10.64
N GLU A 162 4.66 14.70 10.78
CA GLU A 162 5.95 14.55 11.46
C GLU A 162 7.07 15.23 10.68
N GLY A 163 7.12 15.08 9.35
CA GLY A 163 8.07 15.79 8.48
C GLY A 163 7.82 17.31 8.39
N TYR A 164 6.73 17.81 8.96
CA TYR A 164 6.51 19.24 9.11
C TYR A 164 7.53 19.87 10.06
N LYS A 165 7.89 19.19 11.13
CA LYS A 165 8.75 19.72 12.17
C LYS A 165 10.13 19.05 12.24
N TYR A 166 10.19 17.75 12.12
CA TYR A 166 11.39 16.95 12.34
C TYR A 166 12.20 16.73 11.07
N ASP A 167 13.48 16.46 11.24
CA ASP A 167 14.44 16.29 10.17
C ASP A 167 14.43 14.87 9.61
N GLU A 168 14.03 13.89 10.45
CA GLU A 168 13.88 12.50 10.07
C GLU A 168 12.45 12.01 10.28
N VAL A 169 11.97 11.19 9.36
CA VAL A 169 10.73 10.43 9.49
C VAL A 169 11.02 8.99 9.14
N LYS A 170 10.97 8.11 10.13
CA LYS A 170 11.37 6.71 9.95
C LYS A 170 10.22 5.83 9.48
N ALA A 171 10.54 4.76 8.72
CA ALA A 171 9.56 3.82 8.19
C ALA A 171 8.56 3.24 9.23
N PRO A 172 8.92 2.97 10.50
CA PRO A 172 7.96 2.52 11.51
C PRO A 172 6.75 3.43 11.73
N ARG A 173 6.81 4.70 11.29
CA ARG A 173 5.68 5.64 11.36
C ARG A 173 4.47 5.22 10.52
N PHE A 174 4.67 4.42 9.48
CA PHE A 174 3.57 3.78 8.76
C PHE A 174 2.69 2.89 9.65
N LEU A 175 3.20 2.43 10.78
CA LEU A 175 2.46 1.60 11.74
C LEU A 175 1.83 2.40 12.90
N PHE A 176 1.89 3.74 12.89
CA PHE A 176 1.46 4.58 14.00
C PHE A 176 0.04 4.28 14.50
N ILE A 177 -0.97 4.24 13.62
CA ILE A 177 -2.36 3.99 14.03
C ILE A 177 -2.58 2.56 14.56
N PHE A 178 -1.79 1.59 14.08
CA PHE A 178 -1.81 0.20 14.58
C PHE A 178 -1.25 0.14 16.00
N ARG A 179 -0.19 0.90 16.26
CA ARG A 179 0.47 1.00 17.56
C ARG A 179 -0.41 1.68 18.60
N CYS A 180 -1.18 2.68 18.19
CA CYS A 180 -2.21 3.30 19.01
C CYS A 180 -3.44 2.41 19.24
N ARG A 181 -3.53 1.22 18.57
CA ARG A 181 -4.71 0.33 18.59
C ARG A 181 -6.02 1.03 18.20
N LYS A 182 -5.94 2.04 17.34
CA LYS A 182 -7.07 2.88 16.91
C LYS A 182 -7.37 2.77 15.41
N VAL A 183 -6.88 1.69 14.77
CA VAL A 183 -7.05 1.46 13.32
C VAL A 183 -8.50 1.51 12.91
N LEU A 184 -9.37 0.74 13.56
CA LEU A 184 -10.80 0.68 13.23
C LEU A 184 -11.50 2.03 13.40
N ASN A 185 -11.14 2.80 14.45
CA ASN A 185 -11.69 4.14 14.64
C ASN A 185 -11.24 5.09 13.52
N SER A 186 -9.97 5.05 13.16
CA SER A 186 -9.40 5.86 12.07
C SER A 186 -10.06 5.55 10.74
N ILE A 187 -10.21 4.26 10.41
CA ILE A 187 -10.92 3.80 9.20
C ILE A 187 -12.37 4.29 9.21
N TRP A 188 -13.06 4.16 10.31
CA TRP A 188 -14.46 4.58 10.44
C TRP A 188 -14.64 6.09 10.29
N CYS A 189 -13.67 6.89 10.76
CA CYS A 189 -13.67 8.35 10.54
C CYS A 189 -13.52 8.69 9.05
N ALA A 190 -12.57 8.06 8.36
CA ALA A 190 -12.33 8.28 6.94
C ALA A 190 -13.53 7.81 6.09
N LEU A 191 -14.02 6.59 6.33
CA LEU A 191 -15.13 5.99 5.61
C LEU A 191 -16.42 6.82 5.71
N LYS A 192 -16.75 7.32 6.91
CA LYS A 192 -17.93 8.19 7.09
C LYS A 192 -17.85 9.45 6.24
N VAL A 193 -16.68 10.06 6.18
CA VAL A 193 -16.50 11.27 5.36
C VAL A 193 -16.59 10.94 3.89
N GLU A 194 -16.04 9.81 3.43
CA GLU A 194 -16.21 9.38 2.04
C GLU A 194 -17.68 9.18 1.69
N ILE A 195 -18.46 8.49 2.53
CA ILE A 195 -19.90 8.30 2.32
C ILE A 195 -20.60 9.65 2.29
N PHE A 196 -20.30 10.56 3.22
CA PHE A 196 -20.94 11.89 3.21
C PHE A 196 -20.54 12.71 1.99
N LEU A 197 -19.29 12.69 1.57
CA LEU A 197 -18.85 13.36 0.36
C LEU A 197 -19.55 12.76 -0.86
N TYR A 198 -19.63 11.45 -0.96
CA TYR A 198 -20.35 10.77 -2.02
C TYR A 198 -21.81 11.24 -2.10
N LEU A 199 -22.53 11.28 -0.98
CA LEU A 199 -23.89 11.79 -0.92
C LEU A 199 -23.99 13.29 -1.29
N TRP A 200 -23.00 14.12 -0.92
CA TRP A 200 -23.00 15.54 -1.26
C TRP A 200 -22.66 15.81 -2.73
N TRP A 201 -21.96 14.88 -3.41
CA TRP A 201 -21.69 14.98 -4.84
C TRP A 201 -22.93 14.81 -5.72
N PHE A 202 -24.05 14.30 -5.20
CA PHE A 202 -25.35 14.39 -5.89
C PHE A 202 -25.76 15.86 -6.13
N THR A 203 -25.27 16.77 -5.30
CA THR A 203 -25.38 18.20 -5.54
C THR A 203 -23.98 18.74 -5.82
N ILE A 204 -23.65 19.04 -7.07
CA ILE A 204 -22.28 19.44 -7.48
C ILE A 204 -21.70 20.54 -6.58
N ILE A 205 -22.47 21.61 -6.32
CA ILE A 205 -22.09 22.73 -5.45
C ILE A 205 -21.88 22.24 -4.01
N GLY A 206 -22.76 21.40 -3.50
CA GLY A 206 -22.66 20.80 -2.17
C GLY A 206 -21.41 19.95 -2.02
N GLY A 207 -21.07 19.15 -3.04
CA GLY A 207 -19.85 18.34 -3.09
C GLY A 207 -18.60 19.21 -2.96
N ILE A 208 -18.47 20.28 -3.73
CA ILE A 208 -17.31 21.21 -3.68
C ILE A 208 -17.20 21.86 -2.29
N ILE A 209 -18.29 22.40 -1.75
CA ILE A 209 -18.28 23.06 -0.43
C ILE A 209 -17.91 22.07 0.68
N LYS A 210 -18.44 20.84 0.62
CA LYS A 210 -18.21 19.82 1.65
C LYS A 210 -16.83 19.19 1.53
N SER A 211 -16.28 19.07 0.34
CA SER A 211 -14.87 18.67 0.14
C SER A 211 -13.94 19.62 0.88
N CYS A 212 -14.12 20.93 0.76
CA CYS A 212 -13.39 21.91 1.54
C CYS A 212 -13.66 21.80 3.05
N SER A 213 -14.91 21.53 3.45
CA SER A 213 -15.31 21.46 4.87
C SER A 213 -14.69 20.27 5.60
N TYR A 214 -14.47 19.16 4.90
CA TYR A 214 -13.91 17.92 5.49
C TYR A 214 -12.41 17.75 5.20
N ALA A 215 -11.78 18.70 4.52
CA ALA A 215 -10.38 18.62 4.11
C ALA A 215 -9.39 18.42 5.27
N MET A 216 -9.70 18.96 6.44
CA MET A 216 -8.82 18.86 7.61
C MET A 216 -9.02 17.60 8.44
N LEU A 217 -10.11 16.85 8.23
CA LEU A 217 -10.42 15.66 9.03
C LEU A 217 -9.31 14.60 9.02
N PRO A 218 -8.69 14.23 7.88
CA PRO A 218 -7.64 13.22 7.89
C PRO A 218 -6.42 13.64 8.71
N TYR A 219 -6.11 14.93 8.77
CA TYR A 219 -5.02 15.47 9.60
C TYR A 219 -5.38 15.46 11.09
N ILE A 220 -6.62 15.82 11.44
CA ILE A 220 -7.13 15.74 12.81
C ILE A 220 -7.04 14.31 13.33
N VAL A 221 -7.46 13.31 12.53
CA VAL A 221 -7.39 11.90 12.90
C VAL A 221 -5.94 11.38 12.92
N ALA A 222 -5.05 11.90 12.05
CA ALA A 222 -3.63 11.58 12.05
C ALA A 222 -2.90 12.17 13.28
N GLU A 223 -3.33 13.33 13.78
CA GLU A 223 -2.87 13.90 15.04
C GLU A 223 -3.43 13.13 16.24
N ASN A 224 -4.74 12.86 16.24
CA ASN A 224 -5.43 12.15 17.32
C ASN A 224 -6.31 11.00 16.80
N PRO A 225 -5.77 9.78 16.66
CA PRO A 225 -6.53 8.62 16.23
C PRO A 225 -7.65 8.18 17.19
N SER A 226 -7.68 8.72 18.42
CA SER A 226 -8.68 8.39 19.44
C SER A 226 -9.96 9.22 19.33
N ILE A 227 -9.97 10.29 18.54
CA ILE A 227 -11.13 11.16 18.35
C ILE A 227 -12.31 10.39 17.73
N LYS A 228 -13.52 10.62 18.23
CA LYS A 228 -14.72 10.02 17.65
C LYS A 228 -15.07 10.67 16.31
N SER A 229 -15.59 9.89 15.37
CA SER A 229 -15.91 10.36 14.01
C SER A 229 -16.84 11.58 13.99
N LYS A 230 -17.82 11.67 14.90
CA LYS A 230 -18.74 12.81 15.02
C LYS A 230 -17.99 14.08 15.36
N ASP A 231 -17.09 14.03 16.34
CA ASP A 231 -16.33 15.17 16.84
C ASP A 231 -15.27 15.61 15.82
N ALA A 232 -14.60 14.66 15.16
CA ALA A 232 -13.64 14.94 14.10
C ALA A 232 -14.30 15.66 12.90
N ILE A 233 -15.49 15.20 12.47
CA ILE A 233 -16.26 15.83 11.40
C ILE A 233 -16.69 17.24 11.80
N LYS A 234 -17.19 17.42 13.02
CA LYS A 234 -17.61 18.73 13.54
C LYS A 234 -16.42 19.67 13.59
N LEU A 235 -15.33 19.27 14.22
CA LEU A 235 -14.12 20.08 14.35
C LEU A 235 -13.56 20.49 12.97
N SER A 236 -13.46 19.57 12.01
CA SER A 236 -13.01 19.89 10.65
C SER A 236 -13.90 20.94 9.97
N ARG A 237 -15.23 20.84 10.14
CA ARG A 237 -16.17 21.83 9.59
C ARG A 237 -16.01 23.21 10.23
N ASP A 238 -15.82 23.24 11.53
CA ASP A 238 -15.72 24.48 12.32
C ASP A 238 -14.36 25.15 12.04
N MET A 239 -13.26 24.42 11.96
CA MET A 239 -11.96 24.92 11.53
C MET A 239 -11.99 25.53 10.12
N MET A 240 -12.75 24.94 9.21
CA MET A 240 -12.87 25.40 7.82
C MET A 240 -13.97 26.46 7.62
N ASN A 241 -14.70 26.82 8.67
CA ASN A 241 -15.70 27.87 8.58
C ASN A 241 -15.03 29.24 8.39
N GLY A 242 -15.41 29.96 7.33
CA GLY A 242 -14.74 31.18 6.89
C GLY A 242 -13.48 30.98 6.03
N HIS A 243 -12.89 29.76 6.02
CA HIS A 243 -11.65 29.45 5.32
C HIS A 243 -11.81 28.61 4.04
N LYS A 244 -13.03 28.14 3.73
CA LYS A 244 -13.30 27.25 2.58
C LYS A 244 -12.88 27.86 1.24
N TRP A 245 -13.23 29.11 1.02
CA TRP A 245 -12.91 29.82 -0.22
C TRP A 245 -11.41 30.11 -0.35
N GLU A 246 -10.74 30.45 0.75
CA GLU A 246 -9.30 30.63 0.81
C GLU A 246 -8.58 29.32 0.44
N TYR A 247 -9.02 28.18 1.03
CA TYR A 247 -8.49 26.85 0.72
C TYR A 247 -8.73 26.46 -0.74
N ALA A 248 -9.96 26.66 -1.26
CA ALA A 248 -10.27 26.39 -2.66
C ALA A 248 -9.38 27.17 -3.62
N LYS A 249 -9.16 28.48 -3.37
CA LYS A 249 -8.20 29.30 -4.14
C LYS A 249 -6.78 28.74 -4.06
N CYS A 250 -6.35 28.26 -2.90
CA CYS A 250 -5.05 27.63 -2.77
C CYS A 250 -4.93 26.37 -3.64
N GLN A 251 -5.95 25.49 -3.62
CA GLN A 251 -5.97 24.28 -4.45
C GLN A 251 -5.99 24.60 -5.95
N LEU A 252 -6.73 25.60 -6.37
CA LEU A 252 -6.75 26.04 -7.77
C LEU A 252 -5.37 26.48 -8.29
N THR A 253 -4.47 26.95 -7.42
CA THR A 253 -3.10 27.30 -7.84
C THR A 253 -2.23 26.11 -8.19
N PHE A 254 -2.70 24.89 -7.96
CA PHE A 254 -2.05 23.66 -8.37
C PHE A 254 -2.61 23.09 -9.69
N ALA A 255 -3.55 23.81 -10.34
CA ALA A 255 -4.13 23.36 -11.61
C ALA A 255 -3.08 23.03 -12.69
N GLY A 256 -1.99 23.81 -12.75
CA GLY A 256 -0.88 23.53 -13.69
C GLY A 256 -0.18 22.18 -13.42
N TRP A 257 -0.12 21.75 -12.16
CA TRP A 257 0.43 20.43 -11.81
C TRP A 257 -0.49 19.30 -12.24
N PHE A 258 -1.81 19.48 -12.13
CA PHE A 258 -2.77 18.51 -12.66
C PHE A 258 -2.67 18.35 -14.18
N LEU A 259 -2.47 19.46 -14.90
CA LEU A 259 -2.22 19.39 -16.36
C LEU A 259 -0.91 18.64 -16.67
N LEU A 260 0.14 18.89 -15.90
CA LEU A 260 1.40 18.16 -16.05
C LEU A 260 1.22 16.67 -15.73
N ASP A 261 0.40 16.31 -14.75
CA ASP A 261 0.09 14.92 -14.42
C ASP A 261 -0.59 14.20 -15.59
N ILE A 262 -1.50 14.89 -16.29
CA ILE A 262 -2.15 14.35 -17.50
C ILE A 262 -1.09 14.11 -18.59
N VAL A 263 -0.24 15.10 -18.89
CA VAL A 263 0.79 14.99 -19.93
C VAL A 263 1.83 13.91 -19.61
N THR A 264 2.17 13.73 -18.33
CA THR A 264 3.16 12.73 -17.89
C THR A 264 2.50 11.39 -17.49
N LEU A 265 1.22 11.19 -17.84
CA LEU A 265 0.47 9.96 -17.53
C LEU A 265 0.50 9.60 -16.03
N GLY A 266 0.46 10.62 -15.16
CA GLY A 266 0.47 10.46 -13.71
C GLY A 266 1.85 10.37 -13.06
N LEU A 267 2.95 10.27 -13.84
CA LEU A 267 4.30 10.17 -13.28
C LEU A 267 4.67 11.41 -12.45
N SER A 268 4.34 12.62 -12.95
CA SER A 268 4.59 13.83 -12.16
C SER A 268 3.78 13.84 -10.86
N GLY A 269 2.56 13.30 -10.88
CA GLY A 269 1.71 13.11 -9.70
C GLY A 269 2.40 12.30 -8.61
N ILE A 270 2.94 11.16 -8.99
CA ILE A 270 3.61 10.24 -8.07
C ILE A 270 4.89 10.86 -7.50
N PHE A 271 5.77 11.34 -8.37
CA PHE A 271 7.11 11.75 -7.97
C PHE A 271 7.21 13.19 -7.47
N PHE A 272 6.26 14.05 -7.80
CA PHE A 272 6.38 15.47 -7.46
C PHE A 272 5.08 16.13 -7.00
N SER A 273 4.00 16.11 -7.81
CA SER A 273 2.81 16.92 -7.57
C SER A 273 2.09 16.55 -6.29
N ASN A 274 1.80 15.24 -6.08
CA ASN A 274 1.10 14.79 -4.88
C ASN A 274 1.91 15.02 -3.59
N PRO A 275 3.21 14.65 -3.50
CA PRO A 275 4.01 14.96 -2.33
C PRO A 275 4.13 16.48 -2.05
N TYR A 276 4.19 17.30 -3.10
CA TYR A 276 4.25 18.74 -2.95
C TYR A 276 2.93 19.35 -2.46
N ILE A 277 1.80 18.94 -3.05
CA ILE A 277 0.47 19.40 -2.65
C ILE A 277 0.16 18.95 -1.21
N GLU A 278 0.54 17.72 -0.85
CA GLU A 278 0.32 17.21 0.51
C GLU A 278 1.18 17.96 1.55
N SER A 279 2.44 18.25 1.22
CA SER A 279 3.30 19.10 2.06
C SER A 279 2.70 20.50 2.26
N PHE A 280 2.10 21.08 1.21
CA PHE A 280 1.39 22.36 1.32
C PHE A 280 0.12 22.24 2.16
N ASN A 281 -0.62 21.16 2.05
CA ASN A 281 -1.83 20.93 2.85
C ASN A 281 -1.52 20.85 4.35
N VAL A 282 -0.36 20.30 4.71
CA VAL A 282 0.10 20.31 6.12
C VAL A 282 0.40 21.72 6.61
N GLU A 283 1.02 22.58 5.79
CA GLU A 283 1.21 24.00 6.14
C GLU A 283 -0.14 24.70 6.37
N TYR A 284 -1.13 24.40 5.53
CA TYR A 284 -2.47 24.95 5.68
C TYR A 284 -3.17 24.40 6.93
N TYR A 285 -3.02 23.11 7.21
CA TYR A 285 -3.54 22.49 8.43
C TYR A 285 -2.94 23.14 9.68
N ALA A 286 -1.62 23.31 9.73
CA ALA A 286 -0.93 23.97 10.83
C ALA A 286 -1.49 25.39 11.10
N TYR A 287 -1.76 26.15 10.03
CA TYR A 287 -2.36 27.47 10.13
C TYR A 287 -3.78 27.44 10.73
N VAL A 288 -4.69 26.63 10.18
CA VAL A 288 -6.08 26.59 10.69
C VAL A 288 -6.16 25.92 12.06
N ARG A 289 -5.23 25.00 12.39
CA ARG A 289 -5.07 24.41 13.72
C ARG A 289 -4.74 25.47 14.77
N THR A 290 -3.74 26.31 14.50
CA THR A 290 -3.37 27.40 15.40
C THR A 290 -4.56 28.34 15.62
N LEU A 291 -5.27 28.73 14.57
CA LEU A 291 -6.47 29.55 14.69
C LEU A 291 -7.57 28.88 15.53
N ALA A 292 -7.73 27.56 15.40
CA ALA A 292 -8.74 26.82 16.17
C ALA A 292 -8.41 26.80 17.66
N ILE A 293 -7.14 26.66 18.02
CA ILE A 293 -6.64 26.69 19.40
C ILE A 293 -6.76 28.11 19.98
N ASP A 294 -6.32 29.13 19.26
CA ASP A 294 -6.36 30.52 19.69
C ASP A 294 -7.79 31.03 19.96
N LYS A 295 -8.72 30.62 19.07
CA LYS A 295 -10.15 30.95 19.20
C LYS A 295 -10.92 30.03 20.14
N LYS A 296 -10.27 29.00 20.69
CA LYS A 296 -10.90 27.97 21.53
C LYS A 296 -12.17 27.40 20.91
N LEU A 297 -12.10 26.99 19.61
CA LEU A 297 -13.22 26.39 18.93
C LEU A 297 -13.68 25.13 19.67
N GLU A 298 -14.98 24.81 19.63
CA GLU A 298 -15.51 23.60 20.27
C GLU A 298 -14.78 22.36 19.77
N GLY A 299 -14.16 21.61 20.68
CA GLY A 299 -13.35 20.43 20.36
C GLY A 299 -11.87 20.72 20.07
N TYR A 300 -11.37 21.93 20.27
CA TYR A 300 -9.94 22.23 20.08
C TYR A 300 -9.04 21.38 20.98
N GLU A 301 -9.54 20.88 22.10
CA GLU A 301 -8.84 19.98 23.03
C GLU A 301 -8.42 18.64 22.38
N TYR A 302 -9.08 18.25 21.29
CA TYR A 302 -8.68 17.07 20.52
C TYR A 302 -7.42 17.32 19.69
N LEU A 303 -7.02 18.60 19.44
CA LEU A 303 -5.76 18.98 18.78
C LEU A 303 -4.65 19.01 19.83
N ASN A 304 -4.33 17.84 20.38
CA ASN A 304 -3.55 17.73 21.61
C ASN A 304 -2.09 17.32 21.41
N ASP A 305 -1.66 16.95 20.19
CA ASP A 305 -0.27 16.59 19.91
C ASP A 305 0.57 17.84 19.55
N LYS A 306 0.97 18.59 20.60
CA LYS A 306 1.77 19.80 20.41
C LYS A 306 3.13 19.53 19.77
N TYR A 307 3.70 18.34 20.00
CA TYR A 307 5.04 18.01 19.52
C TYR A 307 5.12 17.75 18.01
N LEU A 308 4.01 17.68 17.32
CA LEU A 308 4.00 17.74 15.84
C LEU A 308 4.35 19.13 15.29
N PHE A 309 4.24 20.17 16.12
CA PHE A 309 4.39 21.58 15.71
C PHE A 309 5.46 22.31 16.53
N GLU A 310 5.84 21.79 17.70
CA GLU A 310 6.80 22.38 18.61
C GLU A 310 7.87 21.35 18.98
N PHE A 311 9.11 21.78 19.19
CA PHE A 311 10.13 20.91 19.74
C PHE A 311 9.94 20.72 21.25
N ALA A 312 10.18 19.52 21.73
CA ALA A 312 10.25 19.26 23.15
C ALA A 312 11.49 19.92 23.76
N SER A 313 11.37 20.42 24.99
CA SER A 313 12.52 20.92 25.73
C SER A 313 13.44 19.76 26.15
N LYS A 314 14.74 20.06 26.33
CA LYS A 314 15.70 19.04 26.81
C LYS A 314 15.31 18.44 28.16
N ASP A 315 14.70 19.25 29.04
CA ASP A 315 14.25 18.77 30.35
C ASP A 315 13.04 17.82 30.25
N GLU A 316 12.09 18.09 29.33
CA GLU A 316 10.98 17.19 29.03
C GLU A 316 11.49 15.87 28.45
N LEU A 317 12.46 15.93 27.53
CA LEU A 317 13.08 14.75 26.95
C LEU A 317 13.83 13.92 28.01
N LEU A 318 14.62 14.56 28.89
CA LEU A 318 15.35 13.88 29.97
C LEU A 318 14.42 13.17 30.94
N LYS A 319 13.29 13.79 31.30
CA LYS A 319 12.29 13.15 32.19
C LYS A 319 11.73 11.85 31.61
N VAL A 320 11.50 11.80 30.29
CA VAL A 320 10.77 10.69 29.66
C VAL A 320 11.70 9.67 29.03
N TYR A 321 12.88 10.09 28.61
CA TYR A 321 13.86 9.25 27.94
C TYR A 321 15.16 9.04 28.74
N GLY A 322 15.26 9.56 29.96
CA GLY A 322 16.47 9.47 30.78
C GLY A 322 16.88 8.03 31.16
N ASP A 323 15.92 7.10 31.12
CA ASP A 323 16.15 5.67 31.31
C ASP A 323 16.99 5.04 30.17
N LEU A 324 16.96 5.64 28.98
CA LEU A 324 17.72 5.21 27.81
C LEU A 324 19.07 5.91 27.69
N TYR A 325 19.33 6.96 28.50
CA TYR A 325 20.58 7.69 28.50
C TYR A 325 21.70 6.87 29.16
N LYS A 326 22.22 5.94 28.39
CA LYS A 326 23.44 5.21 28.72
C LYS A 326 24.54 5.68 27.79
N ASP A 327 25.58 6.26 28.36
CA ASP A 327 26.82 6.69 27.67
C ASP A 327 27.62 5.49 27.13
N LYS A 328 26.96 4.50 26.54
CA LYS A 328 27.53 3.28 26.02
C LYS A 328 27.40 3.23 24.51
N THR A 329 28.51 3.33 23.82
CA THR A 329 28.66 2.73 22.49
C THR A 329 28.38 1.23 22.64
N ILE A 330 27.28 0.76 22.09
CA ILE A 330 26.93 -0.67 22.07
C ILE A 330 27.76 -1.28 20.95
N ASP A 331 28.82 -2.00 21.31
CA ASP A 331 29.57 -2.81 20.33
C ASP A 331 28.81 -4.13 20.12
N VAL A 332 28.13 -4.24 18.97
CA VAL A 332 27.40 -5.45 18.62
C VAL A 332 28.38 -6.47 18.05
N ALA A 333 28.93 -7.31 18.91
CA ALA A 333 29.80 -8.39 18.49
C ALA A 333 29.02 -9.40 17.61
N TYR A 334 29.57 -9.67 16.42
CA TYR A 334 28.97 -10.66 15.52
C TYR A 334 29.17 -12.09 16.12
N PRO A 335 28.12 -12.93 16.16
CA PRO A 335 28.22 -14.27 16.74
C PRO A 335 29.23 -15.15 15.99
N GLU A 336 29.99 -15.95 16.72
CA GLU A 336 30.83 -17.01 16.14
C GLU A 336 29.94 -18.18 15.71
N TYR A 337 29.71 -18.29 14.42
CA TYR A 337 29.06 -19.43 13.78
C TYR A 337 30.10 -20.39 13.19
N GLY A 338 29.70 -21.62 12.87
CA GLY A 338 30.48 -22.52 12.03
C GLY A 338 30.78 -21.89 10.66
N LYS A 339 31.83 -22.35 9.95
CA LYS A 339 32.31 -21.72 8.71
C LYS A 339 31.19 -21.49 7.67
N LEU A 340 30.37 -22.49 7.39
CA LEU A 340 29.27 -22.40 6.42
C LEU A 340 28.10 -21.55 6.93
N GLU A 341 27.66 -21.80 8.16
CA GLU A 341 26.57 -21.03 8.76
C GLU A 341 26.95 -19.55 8.90
N GLY A 342 28.19 -19.27 9.33
CA GLY A 342 28.72 -17.92 9.42
C GLY A 342 28.79 -17.20 8.06
N PHE A 343 29.09 -17.92 6.99
CA PHE A 343 29.05 -17.37 5.64
C PHE A 343 27.63 -16.93 5.25
N PHE A 344 26.62 -17.79 5.44
CA PHE A 344 25.24 -17.48 5.11
C PHE A 344 24.66 -16.40 6.05
N ALA A 345 24.92 -16.48 7.34
CA ALA A 345 24.45 -15.50 8.30
C ALA A 345 25.01 -14.09 8.03
N LYS A 346 26.30 -13.97 7.69
CA LYS A 346 26.99 -12.70 7.45
C LYS A 346 26.62 -12.07 6.10
N ASN A 347 26.50 -12.89 5.05
CA ASN A 347 26.31 -12.37 3.68
C ASN A 347 24.85 -12.28 3.27
N PHE A 348 23.99 -13.16 3.81
CA PHE A 348 22.61 -13.34 3.39
C PHE A 348 21.60 -13.19 4.52
N GLY A 349 22.06 -13.06 5.77
CA GLY A 349 21.16 -12.95 6.93
C GLY A 349 20.37 -14.23 7.21
N VAL A 350 20.87 -15.39 6.81
CA VAL A 350 20.21 -16.69 6.95
C VAL A 350 20.92 -17.54 7.99
N VAL A 351 20.17 -18.04 8.96
CA VAL A 351 20.63 -19.00 9.97
C VAL A 351 19.86 -20.30 9.85
N LEU A 352 20.48 -21.45 10.13
CA LEU A 352 19.81 -22.76 10.02
C LEU A 352 18.63 -22.87 10.98
N ASP A 353 18.90 -22.61 12.25
CA ASP A 353 17.88 -22.54 13.30
C ASP A 353 18.07 -21.27 14.12
N TYR A 354 16.96 -20.75 14.67
CA TYR A 354 17.00 -19.60 15.55
C TYR A 354 17.50 -20.05 16.94
N ASN A 355 18.81 -19.98 17.14
CA ASN A 355 19.50 -20.38 18.36
C ASN A 355 19.72 -19.16 19.30
N GLU A 356 20.23 -19.41 20.49
CA GLU A 356 20.50 -18.39 21.50
C GLU A 356 21.49 -17.32 21.00
N LYS A 357 22.48 -17.69 20.18
CA LYS A 357 23.46 -16.75 19.60
C LYS A 357 22.79 -15.79 18.63
N SER A 358 21.92 -16.30 17.74
CA SER A 358 21.14 -15.48 16.80
C SER A 358 20.18 -14.53 17.53
N LYS A 359 19.61 -15.00 18.64
CA LYS A 359 18.74 -14.19 19.48
C LYS A 359 19.51 -13.06 20.13
N GLN A 360 20.65 -13.35 20.80
CA GLN A 360 21.51 -12.34 21.42
C GLN A 360 21.98 -11.30 20.42
N TYR A 361 22.33 -11.70 19.20
CA TYR A 361 22.73 -10.78 18.13
C TYR A 361 21.59 -9.86 17.69
N ASN A 362 20.40 -10.43 17.44
CA ASN A 362 19.23 -9.60 17.07
C ASN A 362 18.79 -8.69 18.24
N ASP A 363 18.92 -9.13 19.48
CA ASP A 363 18.61 -8.30 20.66
C ASP A 363 19.62 -7.14 20.79
N ALA A 364 20.91 -7.40 20.55
CA ALA A 364 21.94 -6.36 20.53
C ALA A 364 21.74 -5.35 19.40
N LEU A 365 21.41 -5.82 18.19
CA LEU A 365 21.02 -4.92 17.08
C LEU A 365 19.79 -4.07 17.42
N LEU A 366 18.85 -4.63 18.15
CA LEU A 366 17.66 -3.90 18.61
C LEU A 366 18.03 -2.83 19.63
N GLU A 367 18.93 -3.11 20.55
CA GLU A 367 19.44 -2.14 21.51
C GLU A 367 20.20 -1.00 20.82
N GLU A 368 21.07 -1.32 19.85
CA GLU A 368 21.77 -0.31 19.04
C GLU A 368 20.79 0.61 18.30
N ALA A 369 19.80 0.02 17.63
CA ALA A 369 18.77 0.79 16.91
C ALA A 369 17.91 1.65 17.85
N HIS A 370 17.66 1.19 19.08
CA HIS A 370 17.02 2.01 20.12
C HIS A 370 17.88 3.18 20.56
N TYR A 371 19.17 2.96 20.69
CA TYR A 371 20.10 4.02 21.08
C TYR A 371 20.23 5.09 20.00
N GLU A 372 20.36 4.69 18.72
CA GLU A 372 20.37 5.64 17.59
C GLU A 372 19.07 6.45 17.52
N LEU A 373 17.91 5.79 17.59
CA LEU A 373 16.62 6.49 17.61
C LEU A 373 16.54 7.51 18.74
N TYR A 374 17.02 7.16 19.90
CA TYR A 374 17.06 8.01 21.06
C TYR A 374 17.94 9.26 20.85
N LYS A 375 19.13 9.09 20.28
CA LYS A 375 20.04 10.16 19.92
C LYS A 375 19.37 11.16 18.96
N ASP A 376 18.67 10.67 17.95
CA ASP A 376 17.94 11.50 16.98
C ASP A 376 16.82 12.30 17.66
N ILE A 377 16.10 11.68 18.60
CA ILE A 377 15.06 12.37 19.40
C ILE A 377 15.67 13.47 20.25
N PHE A 378 16.83 13.23 20.91
CA PHE A 378 17.50 14.23 21.73
C PHE A 378 18.04 15.42 20.93
N ASN A 379 18.41 15.16 19.67
CA ASN A 379 18.83 16.20 18.74
C ASN A 379 17.63 16.93 18.09
N ASN A 380 16.38 16.58 18.44
CA ASN A 380 15.18 17.05 17.78
C ASN A 380 15.13 16.70 16.27
N GLU A 381 15.77 15.62 15.88
CA GLU A 381 15.77 15.12 14.50
C GLU A 381 14.57 14.19 14.23
N ASP A 382 14.08 13.45 15.24
CA ASP A 382 12.92 12.55 15.15
C ASP A 382 11.84 12.89 16.19
N TYR A 383 10.60 12.51 15.90
CA TYR A 383 9.43 12.79 16.75
C TYR A 383 9.50 12.04 18.08
N PRO A 384 9.32 12.74 19.23
CA PRO A 384 9.43 12.15 20.57
C PRO A 384 8.17 11.37 20.95
N GLU A 385 8.07 10.13 20.50
CA GLU A 385 6.87 9.30 20.62
C GLU A 385 6.40 9.04 22.06
N ARG A 386 7.33 8.99 23.05
CA ARG A 386 6.96 8.84 24.46
C ARG A 386 6.27 10.07 25.04
N LEU A 387 6.41 11.22 24.38
CA LEU A 387 5.72 12.45 24.72
C LEU A 387 4.38 12.62 23.98
N SER A 388 4.06 11.70 23.07
CA SER A 388 2.77 11.69 22.39
C SER A 388 1.62 11.59 23.40
N PRO A 389 0.54 12.37 23.23
CA PRO A 389 -0.67 12.24 24.04
C PRO A 389 -1.42 10.93 23.76
N GLN A 390 -0.99 10.18 22.74
CA GLN A 390 -1.61 8.90 22.38
C GLN A 390 -1.04 7.77 23.23
N ASP A 391 -1.93 6.88 23.69
CA ASP A 391 -1.56 5.72 24.51
C ASP A 391 -0.88 4.65 23.66
N ILE A 392 0.45 4.72 23.58
CA ILE A 392 1.30 3.74 22.89
C ILE A 392 2.01 2.90 23.95
N THR A 393 1.63 1.63 24.06
CA THR A 393 2.22 0.73 25.07
C THR A 393 3.73 0.52 24.82
N GLU A 394 4.53 0.38 25.90
CA GLU A 394 5.99 0.12 25.80
C GLU A 394 6.31 -1.12 24.96
N LYS A 395 5.51 -2.17 25.07
CA LYS A 395 5.65 -3.38 24.26
C LYS A 395 5.51 -3.07 22.77
N SER A 396 4.53 -2.25 22.40
CA SER A 396 4.33 -1.80 21.03
C SER A 396 5.48 -0.90 20.54
N ARG A 397 6.15 -0.17 21.42
CA ARG A 397 7.33 0.65 21.08
C ARG A 397 8.55 -0.21 20.75
N LYS A 398 8.80 -1.29 21.52
CA LYS A 398 9.90 -2.24 21.25
C LYS A 398 9.66 -3.06 19.99
N ASP A 399 8.43 -3.46 19.71
CA ASP A 399 8.07 -4.26 18.54
C ASP A 399 8.16 -3.48 17.19
N THR A 400 8.38 -2.19 17.21
CA THR A 400 8.29 -1.31 16.03
C THR A 400 9.62 -0.83 15.48
N ILE A 401 10.73 -1.15 16.10
CA ILE A 401 12.01 -0.90 15.46
C ILE A 401 12.19 -1.94 14.37
N VAL A 402 12.21 -1.44 13.14
CA VAL A 402 12.48 -2.27 11.97
C VAL A 402 13.97 -2.53 11.91
N LEU A 403 14.36 -3.71 12.36
CA LEU A 403 15.72 -4.20 12.15
C LEU A 403 15.87 -4.66 10.69
N ALA A 404 16.35 -3.76 9.84
CA ALA A 404 16.61 -4.10 8.44
C ALA A 404 17.64 -5.26 8.31
N ASN A 405 18.60 -5.33 9.22
CA ASN A 405 19.66 -6.36 9.25
C ASN A 405 19.28 -7.64 10.02
N ARG A 406 18.01 -7.85 10.31
CA ARG A 406 17.53 -9.05 11.00
C ARG A 406 17.94 -10.32 10.26
N GLN A 407 18.41 -11.31 11.01
CA GLN A 407 18.64 -12.66 10.49
C GLN A 407 17.37 -13.49 10.60
N TYR A 408 17.10 -14.29 9.59
CA TYR A 408 15.94 -15.19 9.52
C TYR A 408 16.37 -16.66 9.52
N SER A 409 15.63 -17.51 10.24
CA SER A 409 15.85 -18.95 10.16
C SER A 409 15.27 -19.52 8.85
N VAL A 410 15.80 -20.67 8.41
CA VAL A 410 15.27 -21.38 7.23
C VAL A 410 13.78 -21.69 7.40
N SER A 411 13.35 -22.10 8.60
CA SER A 411 11.92 -22.34 8.87
C SER A 411 11.07 -21.08 8.73
N THR A 412 11.56 -19.92 9.20
CA THR A 412 10.89 -18.64 9.00
C THR A 412 10.78 -18.26 7.53
N LEU A 413 11.87 -18.43 6.76
CA LEU A 413 11.85 -18.15 5.32
C LEU A 413 10.89 -19.05 4.55
N LEU A 414 10.77 -20.34 4.93
CA LEU A 414 9.79 -21.24 4.35
C LEU A 414 8.34 -20.78 4.61
N VAL A 415 8.03 -20.38 5.84
CA VAL A 415 6.69 -19.85 6.15
C VAL A 415 6.43 -18.54 5.40
N ILE A 416 7.41 -17.64 5.30
CA ILE A 416 7.29 -16.40 4.50
C ILE A 416 7.03 -16.75 3.04
N PHE A 417 7.75 -17.73 2.47
CA PHE A 417 7.54 -18.19 1.10
C PHE A 417 6.08 -18.63 0.87
N PHE A 418 5.54 -19.53 1.70
CA PHE A 418 4.17 -20.02 1.53
C PHE A 418 3.12 -18.95 1.81
N ALA A 419 3.31 -18.13 2.85
CA ALA A 419 2.38 -17.06 3.18
C ALA A 419 2.28 -16.03 2.03
N LEU A 420 3.41 -15.62 1.45
CA LEU A 420 3.39 -14.63 0.37
C LEU A 420 3.04 -15.25 -0.99
N SER A 421 3.30 -16.54 -1.21
CA SER A 421 2.75 -17.27 -2.36
C SER A 421 1.23 -17.35 -2.33
N PHE A 422 0.65 -17.55 -1.14
CA PHE A 422 -0.81 -17.53 -0.95
C PHE A 422 -1.39 -16.12 -1.16
N VAL A 423 -0.76 -15.09 -0.59
CA VAL A 423 -1.19 -13.69 -0.78
C VAL A 423 -1.11 -13.30 -2.26
N GLY A 424 -0.04 -13.69 -2.95
CA GLY A 424 0.10 -13.45 -4.39
C GLY A 424 -0.98 -14.16 -5.22
N TRP A 425 -1.29 -15.40 -4.90
CA TRP A 425 -2.40 -16.13 -5.52
C TRP A 425 -3.74 -15.42 -5.30
N LEU A 426 -4.01 -15.03 -4.06
CA LEU A 426 -5.24 -14.32 -3.72
C LEU A 426 -5.35 -12.96 -4.44
N TRP A 427 -4.23 -12.26 -4.62
CA TRP A 427 -4.13 -11.02 -5.37
C TRP A 427 -4.48 -11.22 -6.85
N GLU A 428 -3.85 -12.20 -7.52
CA GLU A 428 -4.09 -12.50 -8.94
C GLU A 428 -5.53 -12.95 -9.21
N VAL A 429 -6.06 -13.83 -8.37
CA VAL A 429 -7.46 -14.27 -8.47
C VAL A 429 -8.41 -13.09 -8.27
N SER A 430 -8.11 -12.20 -7.34
CA SER A 430 -8.94 -11.02 -7.08
C SER A 430 -8.91 -10.03 -8.24
N LEU A 431 -7.74 -9.81 -8.86
CA LEU A 431 -7.62 -8.95 -10.03
C LEU A 431 -8.37 -9.53 -11.25
N HIS A 432 -8.23 -10.82 -11.50
CA HIS A 432 -8.95 -11.48 -12.59
C HIS A 432 -10.47 -11.40 -12.37
N LEU A 433 -10.92 -11.66 -11.15
CA LEU A 433 -12.33 -11.53 -10.78
C LEU A 433 -12.85 -10.10 -11.01
N LEU A 434 -12.03 -9.07 -10.76
CA LEU A 434 -12.39 -7.66 -11.03
C LEU A 434 -12.48 -7.35 -12.51
N ASN A 435 -11.61 -7.96 -13.34
CA ASN A 435 -11.57 -7.69 -14.77
C ASN A 435 -12.69 -8.44 -15.51
N ASP A 436 -12.78 -9.74 -15.28
CA ASP A 436 -13.54 -10.66 -16.12
C ASP A 436 -14.80 -11.19 -15.42
N GLY A 437 -14.99 -10.85 -14.15
CA GLY A 437 -16.17 -11.24 -13.35
C GLY A 437 -16.26 -12.74 -13.04
N THR A 438 -15.25 -13.53 -13.42
CA THR A 438 -15.20 -14.99 -13.24
C THR A 438 -14.07 -15.41 -12.31
N PHE A 439 -14.31 -16.49 -11.56
CA PHE A 439 -13.25 -17.09 -10.75
C PHE A 439 -12.40 -18.03 -11.59
N VAL A 440 -11.11 -17.76 -11.66
CA VAL A 440 -10.13 -18.62 -12.30
C VAL A 440 -8.99 -18.89 -11.32
N ASN A 441 -8.59 -20.15 -11.17
CA ASN A 441 -7.42 -20.50 -10.37
C ASN A 441 -6.15 -20.12 -11.12
N ARG A 442 -5.53 -19.01 -10.74
CA ARG A 442 -4.36 -18.43 -11.44
C ARG A 442 -3.09 -19.21 -11.14
N GLY A 443 -2.21 -19.29 -12.14
CA GLY A 443 -0.89 -19.91 -12.04
C GLY A 443 -0.81 -21.32 -12.57
N VAL A 444 0.42 -21.85 -12.62
CA VAL A 444 0.74 -23.17 -13.18
C VAL A 444 0.29 -24.32 -12.29
N LEU A 445 0.19 -24.07 -10.99
CA LEU A 445 -0.13 -25.05 -9.94
C LEU A 445 -1.62 -25.04 -9.61
N HIS A 446 -2.13 -26.15 -9.08
CA HIS A 446 -3.54 -26.29 -8.70
C HIS A 446 -3.83 -25.80 -7.29
N GLY A 447 -2.84 -25.80 -6.40
CA GLY A 447 -2.95 -25.28 -5.05
C GLY A 447 -3.04 -23.75 -5.00
N PRO A 448 -3.51 -23.18 -3.87
CA PRO A 448 -3.70 -21.73 -3.70
C PRO A 448 -2.37 -21.01 -3.40
N TRP A 449 -1.40 -21.16 -4.29
CA TRP A 449 -0.09 -20.52 -4.18
C TRP A 449 0.48 -20.15 -5.55
N LEU A 450 1.08 -18.97 -5.61
CA LEU A 450 1.90 -18.52 -6.71
C LEU A 450 3.36 -18.40 -6.24
N PRO A 451 4.20 -19.41 -6.54
CA PRO A 451 5.57 -19.47 -6.04
C PRO A 451 6.43 -18.25 -6.42
N VAL A 452 6.13 -17.57 -7.51
CA VAL A 452 6.85 -16.39 -7.97
C VAL A 452 6.84 -15.27 -6.93
N TYR A 453 5.73 -15.05 -6.21
CA TYR A 453 5.62 -14.05 -5.16
C TYR A 453 6.42 -14.45 -3.92
N GLY A 454 6.25 -15.68 -3.46
CA GLY A 454 6.98 -16.19 -2.30
C GLY A 454 8.49 -16.26 -2.53
N SER A 455 8.93 -16.79 -3.70
CA SER A 455 10.34 -16.84 -4.05
C SER A 455 10.94 -15.45 -4.25
N GLY A 456 10.21 -14.53 -4.88
CA GLY A 456 10.64 -13.14 -5.04
C GLY A 456 10.96 -12.49 -3.70
N VAL A 457 10.06 -12.63 -2.73
CA VAL A 457 10.29 -12.08 -1.38
C VAL A 457 11.46 -12.76 -0.67
N VAL A 458 11.56 -14.09 -0.73
CA VAL A 458 12.71 -14.81 -0.13
C VAL A 458 14.03 -14.41 -0.78
N LEU A 459 14.07 -14.28 -2.11
CA LEU A 459 15.26 -13.80 -2.82
C LEU A 459 15.63 -12.37 -2.40
N ILE A 460 14.68 -11.46 -2.30
CA ILE A 460 14.89 -10.11 -1.78
C ILE A 460 15.48 -10.18 -0.36
N LEU A 461 14.85 -10.95 0.52
CA LEU A 461 15.30 -11.11 1.89
C LEU A 461 16.68 -11.73 2.02
N VAL A 462 17.12 -12.56 1.11
CA VAL A 462 18.40 -13.27 1.16
C VAL A 462 19.48 -12.53 0.37
N ILE A 463 19.24 -12.29 -0.92
CA ILE A 463 20.25 -11.71 -1.83
C ILE A 463 20.50 -10.24 -1.52
N LEU A 464 19.44 -9.48 -1.20
CA LEU A 464 19.53 -8.05 -0.95
C LEU A 464 19.82 -7.71 0.52
N TYR A 465 20.25 -8.67 1.34
CA TYR A 465 20.51 -8.50 2.78
C TYR A 465 21.36 -7.26 3.09
N ARG A 466 22.36 -6.98 2.30
CA ARG A 466 23.28 -5.84 2.49
C ARG A 466 22.64 -4.49 2.09
N PHE A 467 21.67 -4.49 1.21
CA PHE A 467 21.01 -3.28 0.72
C PHE A 467 19.84 -2.82 1.62
N ARG A 468 19.35 -3.69 2.50
CA ARG A 468 18.18 -3.42 3.37
C ARG A 468 18.35 -2.24 4.33
N LYS A 469 19.57 -1.77 4.59
CA LYS A 469 19.81 -0.59 5.44
C LYS A 469 19.27 0.69 4.83
N ASN A 470 19.25 0.78 3.50
CA ASN A 470 18.80 1.97 2.79
C ASN A 470 17.58 1.62 1.91
N MET A 471 16.43 2.24 2.21
CA MET A 471 15.16 1.96 1.54
C MET A 471 15.22 2.20 0.03
N VAL A 472 15.95 3.23 -0.45
CA VAL A 472 16.10 3.52 -1.88
C VAL A 472 16.92 2.44 -2.56
N SER A 473 18.04 2.07 -1.93
CA SER A 473 18.92 1.00 -2.44
C SER A 473 18.17 -0.33 -2.49
N GLU A 474 17.38 -0.64 -1.47
CA GLU A 474 16.52 -1.83 -1.42
C GLU A 474 15.48 -1.82 -2.54
N PHE A 475 14.75 -0.71 -2.69
CA PHE A 475 13.76 -0.55 -3.75
C PHE A 475 14.36 -0.75 -5.15
N CYS A 476 15.45 -0.03 -5.47
CA CYS A 476 16.10 -0.14 -6.78
C CYS A 476 16.65 -1.55 -7.04
N SER A 477 17.25 -2.16 -6.04
CA SER A 477 17.80 -3.51 -6.15
C SER A 477 16.70 -4.57 -6.27
N ALA A 478 15.56 -4.39 -5.59
CA ALA A 478 14.40 -5.27 -5.70
C ALA A 478 13.77 -5.18 -7.11
N VAL A 479 13.63 -3.98 -7.68
CA VAL A 479 13.17 -3.78 -9.07
C VAL A 479 14.05 -4.55 -10.05
N VAL A 480 15.37 -4.43 -9.93
CA VAL A 480 16.31 -5.12 -10.84
C VAL A 480 16.26 -6.64 -10.64
N LEU A 481 16.31 -7.11 -9.39
CA LEU A 481 16.32 -8.53 -9.07
C LEU A 481 15.02 -9.21 -9.54
N CYS A 482 13.87 -8.65 -9.19
CA CYS A 482 12.57 -9.22 -9.55
C CYS A 482 12.32 -9.16 -11.05
N GLY A 483 12.68 -8.06 -11.71
CA GLY A 483 12.57 -7.95 -13.16
C GLY A 483 13.41 -9.00 -13.90
N PHE A 484 14.60 -9.28 -13.38
CA PHE A 484 15.44 -10.34 -13.91
C PHE A 484 14.79 -11.73 -13.71
N VAL A 485 14.33 -12.02 -12.50
CA VAL A 485 13.67 -13.29 -12.18
C VAL A 485 12.41 -13.49 -13.02
N GLU A 486 11.55 -12.48 -13.11
CA GLU A 486 10.30 -12.54 -13.87
C GLU A 486 10.55 -12.76 -15.37
N TYR A 487 11.48 -12.01 -15.95
CA TYR A 487 11.83 -12.13 -17.35
C TYR A 487 12.33 -13.55 -17.69
N TYR A 488 13.30 -14.07 -16.93
CA TYR A 488 13.85 -15.41 -17.20
C TYR A 488 12.90 -16.54 -16.84
N THR A 489 12.04 -16.37 -15.85
CA THR A 489 10.97 -17.35 -15.56
C THR A 489 9.99 -17.42 -16.73
N SER A 490 9.60 -16.28 -17.32
CA SER A 490 8.75 -16.27 -18.51
C SER A 490 9.41 -16.98 -19.70
N VAL A 491 10.71 -16.73 -19.95
CA VAL A 491 11.46 -17.42 -21.01
C VAL A 491 11.53 -18.92 -20.75
N PHE A 492 11.82 -19.33 -19.53
CA PHE A 492 11.93 -20.73 -19.16
C PHE A 492 10.60 -21.48 -19.34
N LEU A 493 9.51 -20.88 -18.85
CA LEU A 493 8.17 -21.46 -18.98
C LEU A 493 7.77 -21.61 -20.46
N GLU A 494 7.97 -20.58 -21.28
CA GLU A 494 7.67 -20.63 -22.72
C GLU A 494 8.47 -21.72 -23.44
N LEU A 495 9.77 -21.87 -23.13
CA LEU A 495 10.63 -22.91 -23.73
C LEU A 495 10.25 -24.34 -23.30
N THR A 496 9.81 -24.50 -22.06
CA THR A 496 9.48 -25.83 -21.50
C THR A 496 8.05 -26.29 -21.80
N HIS A 497 7.16 -25.37 -22.19
CA HIS A 497 5.74 -25.66 -22.43
C HIS A 497 5.29 -25.27 -23.84
N ASN A 498 6.09 -25.61 -24.85
CA ASN A 498 5.74 -25.49 -26.27
C ASN A 498 5.30 -24.09 -26.73
N GLY A 499 5.87 -23.02 -26.13
CA GLY A 499 5.58 -21.63 -26.48
C GLY A 499 4.39 -21.03 -25.73
N MET A 500 3.76 -21.75 -24.78
CA MET A 500 2.70 -21.17 -23.93
C MET A 500 3.25 -20.13 -22.97
N ARG A 501 2.49 -19.04 -22.79
CA ARG A 501 2.77 -17.97 -21.83
C ARG A 501 1.69 -17.90 -20.78
N TRP A 502 2.07 -17.81 -19.50
CA TRP A 502 1.15 -17.61 -18.38
C TRP A 502 0.83 -16.15 -18.11
N TRP A 503 1.61 -15.22 -18.67
CA TRP A 503 1.33 -13.79 -18.68
C TRP A 503 1.92 -13.14 -19.93
N ASP A 504 1.28 -12.08 -20.39
CA ASP A 504 1.74 -11.25 -21.49
C ASP A 504 1.43 -9.77 -21.18
N TYR A 505 2.49 -8.98 -21.10
CA TYR A 505 2.41 -7.53 -20.87
C TYR A 505 2.47 -6.72 -22.17
N THR A 506 2.18 -7.33 -23.30
CA THR A 506 2.06 -6.60 -24.57
C THR A 506 0.96 -5.53 -24.44
N GLY A 507 1.28 -4.27 -24.80
CA GLY A 507 0.38 -3.13 -24.61
C GLY A 507 0.51 -2.42 -23.26
N TYR A 508 1.31 -2.95 -22.32
CA TYR A 508 1.63 -2.25 -21.06
C TYR A 508 2.78 -1.27 -21.25
N PHE A 509 2.78 -0.19 -20.47
CA PHE A 509 3.82 0.84 -20.54
C PHE A 509 5.22 0.28 -20.27
N LEU A 510 6.18 0.59 -21.16
CA LEU A 510 7.57 0.13 -21.11
C LEU A 510 7.69 -1.39 -20.90
N ASN A 511 6.88 -2.17 -21.64
CA ASN A 511 7.06 -3.61 -21.62
C ASN A 511 8.32 -4.02 -22.43
N LEU A 512 8.98 -5.06 -21.96
CA LEU A 512 10.10 -5.70 -22.65
C LEU A 512 9.68 -7.11 -23.11
N ASN A 513 9.46 -7.27 -24.40
CA ASN A 513 9.05 -8.53 -25.05
C ASN A 513 7.75 -9.15 -24.46
N GLY A 514 6.84 -8.29 -23.91
CA GLY A 514 5.65 -8.75 -23.22
C GLY A 514 5.90 -9.51 -21.91
N ARG A 515 7.15 -9.60 -21.42
CA ARG A 515 7.52 -10.42 -20.27
C ARG A 515 7.58 -9.66 -18.95
N ILE A 516 8.00 -8.39 -19.02
CA ILE A 516 8.03 -7.46 -17.89
C ILE A 516 7.53 -6.09 -18.35
N CYS A 517 6.99 -5.30 -17.43
CA CYS A 517 6.55 -3.94 -17.69
C CYS A 517 6.92 -3.01 -16.50
N ALA A 518 6.95 -1.69 -16.77
CA ALA A 518 7.33 -0.71 -15.74
C ALA A 518 6.43 -0.76 -14.51
N GLU A 519 5.13 -0.99 -14.70
CA GLU A 519 4.17 -1.07 -13.61
C GLU A 519 4.41 -2.31 -12.74
N GLY A 520 4.62 -3.48 -13.34
CA GLY A 520 4.96 -4.70 -12.63
C GLY A 520 6.25 -4.57 -11.82
N LEU A 521 7.29 -3.97 -12.42
CA LEU A 521 8.56 -3.70 -11.74
C LEU A 521 8.40 -2.76 -10.55
N LEU A 522 7.55 -1.74 -10.68
CA LEU A 522 7.23 -0.82 -9.59
C LEU A 522 6.52 -1.53 -8.44
N VAL A 523 5.57 -2.41 -8.76
CA VAL A 523 4.87 -3.25 -7.78
C VAL A 523 5.86 -4.14 -7.03
N PHE A 524 6.82 -4.75 -7.71
CA PHE A 524 7.86 -5.57 -7.07
C PHE A 524 8.78 -4.75 -6.16
N GLY A 525 9.19 -3.56 -6.57
CA GLY A 525 9.99 -2.67 -5.73
C GLY A 525 9.27 -2.27 -4.45
N LEU A 526 8.00 -1.87 -4.56
CA LEU A 526 7.16 -1.51 -3.41
C LEU A 526 6.84 -2.73 -2.54
N GLY A 527 6.50 -3.85 -3.15
CA GLY A 527 6.24 -5.11 -2.48
C GLY A 527 7.48 -5.62 -1.74
N GLY A 528 8.67 -5.49 -2.34
CA GLY A 528 9.96 -5.79 -1.72
C GLY A 528 10.21 -4.96 -0.47
N CYS A 529 10.04 -3.64 -0.56
CA CYS A 529 10.13 -2.77 0.61
C CYS A 529 9.09 -3.13 1.69
N ALA A 530 7.84 -3.38 1.30
CA ALA A 530 6.81 -3.80 2.24
C ALA A 530 7.16 -5.15 2.91
N ALA A 531 7.72 -6.08 2.15
CA ALA A 531 8.18 -7.37 2.66
C ALA A 531 9.32 -7.22 3.66
N VAL A 532 10.36 -6.46 3.31
CA VAL A 532 11.56 -6.27 4.15
C VAL A 532 11.25 -5.52 5.43
N TYR A 533 10.50 -4.43 5.34
CA TYR A 533 10.33 -3.52 6.47
C TYR A 533 9.10 -3.81 7.34
N PHE A 534 8.11 -4.56 6.81
CA PHE A 534 6.86 -4.82 7.54
C PHE A 534 6.48 -6.29 7.61
N LEU A 535 6.29 -6.96 6.47
CA LEU A 535 5.66 -8.28 6.45
C LEU A 535 6.56 -9.36 7.04
N ALA A 536 7.82 -9.45 6.61
CA ALA A 536 8.74 -10.47 7.10
C ALA A 536 9.08 -10.30 8.59
N PRO A 537 9.36 -9.08 9.11
CA PRO A 537 9.49 -8.86 10.55
C PRO A 537 8.24 -9.22 11.35
N MET A 538 7.05 -8.92 10.83
CA MET A 538 5.78 -9.24 11.49
C MET A 538 5.57 -10.76 11.57
N ILE A 539 5.78 -11.48 10.47
CA ILE A 539 5.69 -12.94 10.41
C ILE A 539 6.70 -13.58 11.36
N ASP A 540 7.97 -13.14 11.33
CA ASP A 540 9.03 -13.65 12.20
C ASP A 540 8.69 -13.43 13.69
N ASN A 541 8.22 -12.25 14.07
CA ASN A 541 7.79 -11.96 15.44
C ASN A 541 6.60 -12.83 15.86
N LEU A 542 5.69 -13.16 14.96
CA LEU A 542 4.57 -14.07 15.21
C LEU A 542 5.09 -15.51 15.43
N LEU A 543 5.97 -15.97 14.55
CA LEU A 543 6.52 -17.33 14.60
C LEU A 543 7.39 -17.58 15.83
N LYS A 544 8.09 -16.57 16.34
CA LYS A 544 8.86 -16.65 17.61
C LYS A 544 7.99 -16.96 18.82
N ARG A 545 6.67 -16.74 18.74
CA ARG A 545 5.71 -17.12 19.81
C ARG A 545 5.28 -18.58 19.73
N ALA A 546 5.50 -19.24 18.59
CA ALA A 546 5.15 -20.65 18.37
C ALA A 546 6.24 -21.58 18.93
N LYS A 547 5.83 -22.81 19.32
CA LYS A 547 6.81 -23.84 19.72
C LYS A 547 7.66 -24.26 18.52
N PRO A 548 9.00 -24.30 18.61
CA PRO A 548 9.88 -24.62 17.47
C PRO A 548 9.56 -25.97 16.81
N LYS A 549 9.17 -26.98 17.58
CA LYS A 549 8.77 -28.30 17.06
C LYS A 549 7.52 -28.19 16.17
N LEU A 550 6.52 -27.41 16.59
CA LEU A 550 5.28 -27.21 15.81
C LEU A 550 5.59 -26.50 14.50
N LEU A 551 6.44 -25.49 14.53
CA LEU A 551 6.85 -24.74 13.33
C LEU A 551 7.53 -25.68 12.32
N LYS A 552 8.45 -26.55 12.75
CA LYS A 552 9.10 -27.54 11.88
C LYS A 552 8.09 -28.51 11.27
N ILE A 553 7.10 -28.99 12.04
CA ILE A 553 6.03 -29.87 11.53
C ILE A 553 5.22 -29.17 10.45
N ILE A 554 4.81 -27.91 10.69
CA ILE A 554 4.07 -27.11 9.71
C ILE A 554 4.88 -26.93 8.43
N CYS A 555 6.17 -26.58 8.53
CA CYS A 555 7.05 -26.46 7.37
C CYS A 555 7.13 -27.76 6.56
N VAL A 556 7.28 -28.90 7.24
CA VAL A 556 7.33 -30.21 6.56
C VAL A 556 6.03 -30.51 5.82
N ILE A 557 4.86 -30.27 6.46
CA ILE A 557 3.56 -30.49 5.82
C ILE A 557 3.41 -29.59 4.59
N LEU A 558 3.72 -28.28 4.71
CA LEU A 558 3.61 -27.34 3.59
C LEU A 558 4.52 -27.76 2.42
N VAL A 559 5.76 -28.16 2.70
CA VAL A 559 6.71 -28.63 1.67
C VAL A 559 6.21 -29.90 1.00
N LEU A 560 5.68 -30.86 1.76
CA LEU A 560 5.14 -32.10 1.18
C LEU A 560 3.90 -31.83 0.31
N CYS A 561 2.99 -30.95 0.75
CA CYS A 561 1.84 -30.53 -0.06
C CYS A 561 2.29 -29.84 -1.35
N PHE A 562 3.28 -28.96 -1.25
CA PHE A 562 3.82 -28.25 -2.41
C PHE A 562 4.52 -29.17 -3.40
N ILE A 563 5.31 -30.14 -2.93
CA ILE A 563 5.92 -31.16 -3.79
C ILE A 563 4.85 -32.00 -4.46
N GLY A 564 3.83 -32.44 -3.72
CA GLY A 564 2.71 -33.21 -4.27
C GLY A 564 1.96 -32.46 -5.37
N ASP A 565 1.67 -31.17 -5.16
CA ASP A 565 1.03 -30.31 -6.16
C ASP A 565 1.92 -30.08 -7.39
N ASN A 566 3.23 -29.88 -7.21
CA ASN A 566 4.16 -29.79 -8.34
C ASN A 566 4.22 -31.06 -9.16
N ILE A 567 4.24 -32.22 -8.52
CA ILE A 567 4.21 -33.52 -9.22
C ILE A 567 2.89 -33.66 -9.98
N TYR A 568 1.76 -33.39 -9.35
CA TYR A 568 0.45 -33.43 -9.99
C TYR A 568 0.36 -32.49 -11.18
N SER A 569 0.74 -31.22 -10.99
CA SER A 569 0.68 -30.20 -12.03
C SER A 569 1.67 -30.41 -13.18
N HIS A 570 2.74 -31.20 -12.95
CA HIS A 570 3.65 -31.62 -14.03
C HIS A 570 2.95 -32.56 -15.04
N PHE A 571 2.11 -33.48 -14.54
CA PHE A 571 1.36 -34.39 -15.39
C PHE A 571 0.04 -33.81 -15.90
N VAL A 572 -0.57 -32.91 -15.14
CA VAL A 572 -1.83 -32.24 -15.46
C VAL A 572 -1.63 -30.75 -15.24
N PRO A 573 -1.06 -30.01 -16.21
CA PRO A 573 -0.84 -28.57 -16.05
C PRO A 573 -2.16 -27.81 -15.87
N ASN A 574 -2.14 -26.78 -15.01
CA ASN A 574 -3.26 -25.87 -14.88
C ASN A 574 -3.24 -24.90 -16.06
N THR A 575 -4.10 -25.12 -17.05
CA THR A 575 -4.19 -24.39 -18.32
C THR A 575 -5.65 -24.11 -18.66
N GLY A 576 -5.92 -23.16 -19.55
CA GLY A 576 -7.24 -22.82 -20.05
C GLY A 576 -7.50 -21.32 -20.09
N GLU A 577 -8.74 -20.96 -20.43
CA GLU A 577 -9.19 -19.58 -20.51
C GLU A 577 -8.94 -18.83 -19.19
N GLY A 578 -8.31 -17.67 -19.30
CA GLY A 578 -7.93 -16.85 -18.14
C GLY A 578 -6.71 -17.35 -17.34
N ILE A 579 -6.10 -18.50 -17.68
CA ILE A 579 -4.90 -19.04 -17.04
C ILE A 579 -3.68 -18.88 -17.94
N THR A 580 -3.78 -19.35 -19.20
CA THR A 580 -2.74 -19.22 -20.22
C THR A 580 -3.19 -18.31 -21.34
N SER A 581 -2.26 -17.63 -22.02
CA SER A 581 -2.58 -16.83 -23.21
C SER A 581 -3.01 -17.75 -24.37
N ASP A 582 -4.06 -17.35 -25.10
CA ASP A 582 -4.65 -18.08 -26.24
C ASP A 582 -3.75 -18.12 -27.50
N VAL A 583 -2.44 -18.21 -27.37
CA VAL A 583 -1.53 -18.33 -28.52
C VAL A 583 -1.73 -19.61 -29.32
N GLU A 584 -2.46 -20.61 -28.78
CA GLU A 584 -2.77 -21.85 -29.52
C GLU A 584 -3.86 -21.71 -30.58
N VAL A 585 -4.78 -20.76 -30.48
CA VAL A 585 -5.92 -20.68 -31.42
C VAL A 585 -5.48 -20.19 -32.82
N ASN A 586 -4.43 -19.35 -32.88
CA ASN A 586 -3.98 -18.81 -34.18
C ASN A 586 -3.02 -19.69 -34.96
N ARG A 587 -2.49 -20.79 -34.41
CA ARG A 587 -1.64 -21.72 -35.16
C ARG A 587 -2.41 -22.77 -35.97
N ASN A 588 -3.65 -23.05 -35.60
CA ASN A 588 -4.48 -24.02 -36.29
C ASN A 588 -5.32 -23.40 -37.42
N GLU A 589 -5.45 -22.07 -37.49
CA GLU A 589 -6.13 -21.37 -38.60
C GLU A 589 -5.21 -21.02 -39.77
N GLU A 590 -3.88 -21.04 -39.61
CA GLU A 590 -2.92 -20.84 -40.71
C GLU A 590 -2.48 -22.12 -41.40
N ILE A 591 -2.99 -23.30 -41.01
CA ILE A 591 -2.65 -24.61 -41.62
C ILE A 591 -3.88 -25.27 -42.32
N CYS A 592 -4.99 -24.56 -42.49
CA CYS A 592 -6.10 -25.03 -43.34
C CYS A 592 -6.24 -24.22 -44.62
#